data_ca8fa798cb49a10c5abf50631c22a668
#
_entry.id   ca8fa798cb49a10c5abf50631c22a668
#
_cell.length_a   1.000
_cell.length_b   1.000
_cell.length_c   1.000
_cell.angle_alpha   90.00
_cell.angle_beta   90.00
_cell.angle_gamma   90.00
#
_symmetry.space_group_name_H-M   'P 1'
#
loop_
_entity.id
_entity.type
_entity.pdbx_description
1 polymer ?
#
loop_
_entity_poly.entity_id
_entity_poly.type
_entity_poly.pdbx_seq_one_letter_code
_entity_poly.pdbx_strand_id
1 'polypeptide(L)'
;FTLGDVQVEPFAISHDAAEPCGYRMRADGKSVAVATDLGIYDDYIIEHLKDVNAILLEANHDIHMLEVGPYPYPLKQRVMGNKGHLSNELSGRLLCDILHDNLKSVMLGHLSKENNYAELAYETVKLEVTLGDNPYKGDEIPLAVASRDHRSDIITV
;
A
#
# COMPACT_ATOMS: atom_id res chain seq x y z
N PHE A 1 14.66 -13.76 -9.05
CA PHE A 1 14.94 -15.17 -8.71
C PHE A 1 13.66 -16.00 -8.73
N THR A 2 13.80 -17.31 -8.75
CA THR A 2 12.64 -18.23 -8.78
C THR A 2 12.65 -19.14 -7.55
N LEU A 3 11.47 -19.33 -6.97
CA LEU A 3 11.25 -20.23 -5.84
C LEU A 3 10.16 -21.26 -6.23
N GLY A 4 10.56 -22.47 -6.58
CA GLY A 4 9.65 -23.42 -7.25
C GLY A 4 9.13 -22.85 -8.56
N ASP A 5 7.81 -22.78 -8.73
CA ASP A 5 7.16 -22.23 -9.91
C ASP A 5 6.86 -20.72 -9.78
N VAL A 6 7.25 -20.10 -8.66
CA VAL A 6 7.01 -18.67 -8.40
C VAL A 6 8.24 -17.85 -8.81
N GLN A 7 8.07 -16.94 -9.75
CA GLN A 7 9.05 -15.90 -10.04
C GLN A 7 8.91 -14.76 -9.04
N VAL A 8 9.99 -14.40 -8.35
CA VAL A 8 10.04 -13.28 -7.39
C VAL A 8 10.92 -12.17 -7.94
N GLU A 9 10.35 -11.00 -8.06
CA GLU A 9 10.98 -9.78 -8.55
C GLU A 9 11.01 -8.74 -7.43
N PRO A 10 12.18 -8.49 -6.80
CA PRO A 10 12.34 -7.36 -5.90
C PRO A 10 12.42 -6.06 -6.71
N PHE A 11 11.84 -4.98 -6.19
CA PHE A 11 11.97 -3.64 -6.73
C PHE A 11 12.35 -2.66 -5.61
N ALA A 12 13.22 -1.71 -5.92
CA ALA A 12 13.69 -0.73 -4.94
C ALA A 12 12.54 0.20 -4.51
N ILE A 13 12.50 0.52 -3.22
CA ILE A 13 11.53 1.47 -2.66
C ILE A 13 12.25 2.58 -1.92
N SER A 14 11.56 3.70 -1.71
CA SER A 14 12.11 4.83 -0.96
C SER A 14 11.84 4.67 0.53
N HIS A 15 12.84 4.19 1.27
CA HIS A 15 12.78 4.03 2.73
C HIS A 15 14.14 4.28 3.37
N ASP A 16 14.19 4.56 4.68
CA ASP A 16 15.43 4.81 5.42
C ASP A 16 16.11 3.53 5.94
N ALA A 17 16.15 2.50 5.09
CA ALA A 17 16.84 1.24 5.31
C ALA A 17 18.02 1.06 4.35
N ALA A 18 18.88 0.06 4.57
CA ALA A 18 20.10 -0.14 3.77
C ALA A 18 19.82 -0.47 2.31
N GLU A 19 18.90 -1.40 2.04
CA GLU A 19 18.47 -1.81 0.68
C GLU A 19 16.97 -2.16 0.72
N PRO A 20 16.10 -1.13 0.87
CA PRO A 20 14.67 -1.37 1.00
C PRO A 20 14.08 -1.81 -0.34
N CYS A 21 13.25 -2.85 -0.31
CA CYS A 21 12.58 -3.35 -1.51
C CYS A 21 11.16 -3.82 -1.23
N GLY A 22 10.28 -3.58 -2.22
CA GLY A 22 9.03 -4.27 -2.38
C GLY A 22 9.22 -5.54 -3.22
N TYR A 23 8.18 -6.34 -3.33
CA TYR A 23 8.23 -7.60 -4.08
C TYR A 23 7.02 -7.75 -4.99
N ARG A 24 7.27 -8.18 -6.23
CA ARG A 24 6.25 -8.71 -7.12
C ARG A 24 6.52 -10.20 -7.34
N MET A 25 5.49 -11.02 -7.15
CA MET A 25 5.55 -12.47 -7.33
C MET A 25 4.62 -12.87 -8.45
N ARG A 26 5.08 -13.76 -9.34
CA ARG A 26 4.32 -14.23 -10.49
C ARG A 26 4.31 -15.76 -10.55
N ALA A 27 3.13 -16.34 -10.78
CA ALA A 27 2.94 -17.77 -11.05
C ALA A 27 1.66 -17.96 -11.87
N ASP A 28 1.64 -18.91 -12.80
CA ASP A 28 0.47 -19.29 -13.60
C ASP A 28 -0.28 -18.12 -14.27
N GLY A 29 0.47 -17.12 -14.76
CA GLY A 29 -0.09 -15.94 -15.39
C GLY A 29 -0.76 -14.95 -14.43
N LYS A 30 -0.62 -15.15 -13.13
CA LYS A 30 -1.09 -14.27 -12.06
C LYS A 30 0.09 -13.57 -11.38
N SER A 31 -0.19 -12.41 -10.78
CA SER A 31 0.82 -11.72 -9.99
C SER A 31 0.24 -11.07 -8.74
N VAL A 32 1.05 -11.06 -7.69
CA VAL A 32 0.75 -10.38 -6.44
C VAL A 32 1.92 -9.48 -6.06
N ALA A 33 1.66 -8.38 -5.37
CA ALA A 33 2.70 -7.48 -4.91
C ALA A 33 2.60 -7.19 -3.40
N VAL A 34 3.77 -6.85 -2.83
CA VAL A 34 3.89 -6.32 -1.47
C VAL A 34 4.68 -5.02 -1.55
N ALA A 35 4.06 -3.92 -1.16
CA ALA A 35 4.63 -2.58 -1.14
C ALA A 35 4.34 -1.92 0.21
N THR A 36 5.24 -2.13 1.16
CA THR A 36 5.25 -1.52 2.50
C THR A 36 6.58 -0.84 2.74
N ASP A 37 6.68 0.01 3.75
CA ASP A 37 7.86 0.84 4.01
C ASP A 37 8.19 1.79 2.84
N LEU A 38 7.15 2.37 2.27
CA LEU A 38 7.23 3.20 1.07
C LEU A 38 6.98 4.68 1.43
N GLY A 39 8.03 5.50 1.45
CA GLY A 39 7.91 6.92 1.80
C GLY A 39 7.31 7.79 0.69
N ILE A 40 7.62 7.48 -0.55
CA ILE A 40 7.10 8.15 -1.76
C ILE A 40 7.11 7.18 -2.92
N TYR A 41 6.22 7.37 -3.88
CA TYR A 41 6.18 6.60 -5.13
C TYR A 41 6.38 7.50 -6.35
N ASP A 42 6.80 6.89 -7.44
CA ASP A 42 7.02 7.49 -8.75
C ASP A 42 6.58 6.52 -9.86
N ASP A 43 6.80 6.87 -11.11
CA ASP A 43 6.46 6.03 -12.26
C ASP A 43 7.13 4.65 -12.19
N TYR A 44 8.31 4.56 -11.61
CA TYR A 44 9.01 3.27 -11.42
C TYR A 44 8.22 2.34 -10.50
N ILE A 45 7.72 2.84 -9.37
CA ILE A 45 6.88 2.07 -8.44
C ILE A 45 5.55 1.70 -9.11
N ILE A 46 4.91 2.65 -9.78
CA ILE A 46 3.65 2.41 -10.50
C ILE A 46 3.82 1.27 -11.50
N GLU A 47 4.87 1.27 -12.31
CA GLU A 47 5.14 0.20 -13.31
C GLU A 47 5.33 -1.19 -12.67
N HIS A 48 5.92 -1.28 -11.47
CA HIS A 48 6.05 -2.55 -10.75
C HIS A 48 4.74 -3.05 -10.14
N LEU A 49 3.82 -2.14 -9.84
CA LEU A 49 2.53 -2.45 -9.22
C LEU A 49 1.38 -2.57 -10.22
N LYS A 50 1.54 -2.10 -11.46
CA LYS A 50 0.54 -2.27 -12.51
C LYS A 50 0.29 -3.75 -12.81
N ASP A 51 -0.94 -4.06 -13.23
CA ASP A 51 -1.37 -5.39 -13.68
C ASP A 51 -1.21 -6.52 -12.64
N VAL A 52 -1.13 -6.19 -11.35
CA VAL A 52 -1.16 -7.21 -10.30
C VAL A 52 -2.59 -7.64 -9.99
N ASN A 53 -2.78 -8.91 -9.65
CA ASN A 53 -4.10 -9.44 -9.32
C ASN A 53 -4.44 -9.24 -7.83
N ALA A 54 -3.44 -9.11 -6.97
CA ALA A 54 -3.62 -8.71 -5.58
C ALA A 54 -2.41 -7.90 -5.09
N ILE A 55 -2.65 -7.02 -4.12
CA ILE A 55 -1.60 -6.20 -3.52
C ILE A 55 -1.79 -6.07 -2.01
N LEU A 56 -0.69 -6.20 -1.27
CA LEU A 56 -0.56 -5.66 0.08
C LEU A 56 0.10 -4.28 -0.04
N LEU A 57 -0.68 -3.24 0.22
CA LEU A 57 -0.27 -1.85 0.06
C LEU A 57 -0.19 -1.16 1.43
N GLU A 58 0.85 -0.38 1.65
CA GLU A 58 0.97 0.43 2.85
C GLU A 58 -0.13 1.50 2.93
N ALA A 59 -0.73 1.66 4.11
CA ALA A 59 -1.53 2.80 4.53
C ALA A 59 -1.14 3.10 5.99
N ASN A 60 0.03 3.73 6.17
CA ASN A 60 0.68 3.77 7.47
C ASN A 60 -0.03 4.72 8.44
N HIS A 61 -0.28 5.95 8.05
CA HIS A 61 -0.77 6.97 8.98
C HIS A 61 -1.80 7.89 8.34
N ASP A 62 -2.69 8.38 9.18
CA ASP A 62 -3.47 9.58 8.90
C ASP A 62 -2.60 10.82 9.17
N ILE A 63 -2.58 11.76 8.24
CA ILE A 63 -1.73 12.95 8.31
C ILE A 63 -2.08 13.78 9.55
N HIS A 64 -3.36 13.99 9.82
CA HIS A 64 -3.81 14.81 10.93
C HIS A 64 -3.53 14.15 12.29
N MET A 65 -3.78 12.85 12.42
CA MET A 65 -3.43 12.11 13.63
C MET A 65 -1.93 12.19 13.91
N LEU A 66 -1.09 12.05 12.89
CA LEU A 66 0.35 12.16 13.03
C LEU A 66 0.77 13.58 13.45
N GLU A 67 0.18 14.62 12.86
CA GLU A 67 0.49 16.02 13.18
C GLU A 67 0.16 16.37 14.63
N VAL A 68 -1.01 15.96 15.14
CA VAL A 68 -1.44 16.26 16.51
C VAL A 68 -1.01 15.21 17.54
N GLY A 69 -0.58 14.05 17.08
CA GLY A 69 -0.26 12.88 17.90
C GLY A 69 0.98 13.07 18.81
N PRO A 70 1.27 12.07 19.65
CA PRO A 70 2.28 12.18 20.71
C PRO A 70 3.73 12.07 20.23
N TYR A 71 3.98 11.76 18.96
CA TYR A 71 5.34 11.61 18.46
C TYR A 71 6.14 12.91 18.55
N PRO A 72 7.43 12.86 18.95
CA PRO A 72 8.32 14.02 18.87
C PRO A 72 8.44 14.55 17.44
N TYR A 73 8.61 15.86 17.30
CA TYR A 73 8.65 16.51 15.99
C TYR A 73 9.64 15.86 14.99
N PRO A 74 10.89 15.48 15.37
CA PRO A 74 11.80 14.81 14.45
C PRO A 74 11.26 13.47 13.93
N LEU A 75 10.51 12.72 14.76
CA LEU A 75 9.90 11.46 14.34
C LEU A 75 8.74 11.69 13.37
N LYS A 76 7.91 12.73 13.60
CA LYS A 76 6.86 13.13 12.65
C LYS A 76 7.45 13.46 11.29
N GLN A 77 8.52 14.26 11.25
CA GLN A 77 9.21 14.61 10.02
C GLN A 77 9.81 13.38 9.30
N ARG A 78 10.34 12.42 10.05
CA ARG A 78 10.84 11.16 9.49
C ARG A 78 9.71 10.34 8.87
N VAL A 79 8.60 10.17 9.58
CA VAL A 79 7.45 9.38 9.11
C VAL A 79 6.81 9.99 7.86
N MET A 80 6.61 11.32 7.83
CA MET A 80 6.05 12.04 6.68
C MET A 80 7.05 12.27 5.54
N GLY A 81 8.33 12.02 5.76
CA GLY A 81 9.37 12.29 4.78
C GLY A 81 9.37 11.29 3.62
N ASN A 82 10.02 11.67 2.52
CA ASN A 82 10.12 10.83 1.31
C ASN A 82 10.76 9.44 1.52
N LYS A 83 11.43 9.23 2.64
CA LYS A 83 11.98 7.95 3.08
C LYS A 83 11.26 7.38 4.30
N GLY A 84 10.10 7.90 4.62
CA GLY A 84 9.24 7.43 5.71
C GLY A 84 8.21 6.42 5.22
N HIS A 85 6.94 6.77 5.32
CA HIS A 85 5.81 5.88 5.04
C HIS A 85 4.70 6.60 4.28
N LEU A 86 3.94 5.87 3.46
CA LEU A 86 2.75 6.41 2.81
C LEU A 86 1.66 6.72 3.84
N SER A 87 1.09 7.93 3.73
CA SER A 87 -0.17 8.25 4.40
C SER A 87 -1.34 7.51 3.76
N ASN A 88 -2.49 7.51 4.41
CA ASN A 88 -3.72 6.93 3.86
C ASN A 88 -4.09 7.59 2.51
N GLU A 89 -3.94 8.90 2.39
CA GLU A 89 -4.24 9.67 1.18
C GLU A 89 -3.28 9.30 0.03
N LEU A 90 -1.97 9.21 0.31
CA LEU A 90 -0.99 8.82 -0.72
C LEU A 90 -1.21 7.38 -1.18
N SER A 91 -1.61 6.49 -0.28
CA SER A 91 -1.98 5.11 -0.62
C SER A 91 -3.18 5.07 -1.56
N GLY A 92 -4.20 5.87 -1.29
CA GLY A 92 -5.38 6.00 -2.16
C GLY A 92 -5.03 6.54 -3.55
N ARG A 93 -4.15 7.55 -3.63
CA ARG A 93 -3.68 8.11 -4.91
C ARG A 93 -2.85 7.11 -5.70
N LEU A 94 -1.90 6.42 -5.06
CA LEU A 94 -1.16 5.33 -5.73
C LEU A 94 -2.11 4.25 -6.23
N LEU A 95 -3.14 3.91 -5.46
CA LEU A 95 -4.14 2.96 -5.88
C LEU A 95 -4.89 3.43 -7.14
N CYS A 96 -5.24 4.73 -7.26
CA CYS A 96 -5.84 5.27 -8.48
C CYS A 96 -4.98 5.04 -9.72
N ASP A 97 -3.65 5.13 -9.60
CA ASP A 97 -2.71 4.96 -10.71
C ASP A 97 -2.54 3.49 -11.16
N ILE A 98 -2.89 2.53 -10.29
CA ILE A 98 -2.67 1.09 -10.54
C ILE A 98 -3.97 0.27 -10.64
N LEU A 99 -5.15 0.86 -10.42
CA LEU A 99 -6.44 0.18 -10.52
C LEU A 99 -6.70 -0.33 -11.95
N HIS A 100 -7.20 -1.55 -12.05
CA HIS A 100 -7.65 -2.18 -13.29
C HIS A 100 -8.63 -3.34 -13.01
N ASP A 101 -9.38 -3.78 -14.00
CA ASP A 101 -10.49 -4.76 -13.84
C ASP A 101 -10.07 -6.14 -13.31
N ASN A 102 -8.79 -6.49 -13.47
CA ASN A 102 -8.26 -7.77 -13.01
C ASN A 102 -7.67 -7.73 -11.59
N LEU A 103 -7.66 -6.58 -10.93
CA LEU A 103 -7.26 -6.47 -9.53
C LEU A 103 -8.36 -7.04 -8.64
N LYS A 104 -8.08 -8.16 -7.98
CA LYS A 104 -9.05 -8.95 -7.22
C LYS A 104 -8.98 -8.72 -5.71
N SER A 105 -7.90 -8.14 -5.22
CA SER A 105 -7.75 -7.80 -3.81
C SER A 105 -6.75 -6.69 -3.59
N VAL A 106 -7.15 -5.72 -2.79
CA VAL A 106 -6.30 -4.69 -2.20
C VAL A 106 -6.35 -4.85 -0.69
N MET A 107 -5.24 -5.23 -0.09
CA MET A 107 -5.10 -5.33 1.36
C MET A 107 -4.28 -4.15 1.85
N LEU A 108 -4.90 -3.22 2.58
CA LEU A 108 -4.16 -2.17 3.28
C LEU A 108 -3.45 -2.77 4.49
N GLY A 109 -2.19 -2.43 4.65
CA GLY A 109 -1.38 -2.96 5.74
C GLY A 109 -0.36 -1.96 6.27
N HIS A 110 0.48 -2.42 7.19
CA HIS A 110 1.53 -1.62 7.82
C HIS A 110 1.01 -0.36 8.54
N LEU A 111 -0.20 -0.42 9.10
CA LEU A 111 -0.81 0.69 9.80
C LEU A 111 -0.04 1.06 11.07
N SER A 112 0.18 2.34 11.30
CA SER A 112 0.73 2.86 12.55
C SER A 112 -0.22 2.56 13.71
N LYS A 113 0.33 2.10 14.83
CA LYS A 113 -0.46 1.84 16.03
C LYS A 113 -0.97 3.13 16.69
N GLU A 114 -0.20 4.21 16.60
CA GLU A 114 -0.45 5.47 17.30
C GLU A 114 -1.15 6.51 16.42
N ASN A 115 -0.97 6.41 15.09
CA ASN A 115 -1.38 7.46 14.16
C ASN A 115 -2.32 6.94 13.06
N ASN A 116 -3.00 5.80 13.31
CA ASN A 116 -3.97 5.23 12.37
C ASN A 116 -4.88 4.20 13.07
N TYR A 117 -5.98 3.86 12.42
CA TYR A 117 -6.83 2.71 12.74
C TYR A 117 -7.54 2.22 11.48
N ALA A 118 -8.03 0.98 11.51
CA ALA A 118 -8.48 0.27 10.31
C ALA A 118 -9.59 1.00 9.54
N GLU A 119 -10.64 1.47 10.24
CA GLU A 119 -11.75 2.19 9.60
C GLU A 119 -11.28 3.49 8.94
N LEU A 120 -10.40 4.26 9.59
CA LEU A 120 -9.91 5.52 9.02
C LEU A 120 -9.09 5.28 7.76
N ALA A 121 -8.17 4.31 7.79
CA ALA A 121 -7.38 3.93 6.61
C ALA A 121 -8.29 3.49 5.45
N TYR A 122 -9.27 2.62 5.74
CA TYR A 122 -10.23 2.13 4.77
C TYR A 122 -11.03 3.26 4.11
N GLU A 123 -11.67 4.11 4.92
CA GLU A 123 -12.54 5.17 4.39
C GLU A 123 -11.73 6.27 3.68
N THR A 124 -10.51 6.60 4.14
CA THR A 124 -9.66 7.58 3.47
C THR A 124 -9.23 7.08 2.10
N VAL A 125 -8.71 5.85 1.99
CA VAL A 125 -8.31 5.26 0.70
C VAL A 125 -9.50 5.15 -0.25
N LYS A 126 -10.65 4.69 0.23
CA LYS A 126 -11.89 4.61 -0.53
C LYS A 126 -12.35 5.99 -1.06
N LEU A 127 -12.22 7.03 -0.24
CA LEU A 127 -12.56 8.40 -0.63
C LEU A 127 -11.61 8.91 -1.71
N GLU A 128 -10.30 8.73 -1.56
CA GLU A 128 -9.31 9.13 -2.58
C GLU A 128 -9.59 8.45 -3.92
N VAL A 129 -9.92 7.14 -3.94
CA VAL A 129 -10.31 6.45 -5.17
C VAL A 129 -11.58 7.03 -5.76
N THR A 130 -12.59 7.34 -4.94
CA THR A 130 -13.87 7.90 -5.41
C THR A 130 -13.72 9.28 -6.03
N LEU A 131 -12.81 10.11 -5.50
CA LEU A 131 -12.57 11.48 -5.92
C LEU A 131 -11.46 11.60 -6.98
N GLY A 132 -10.63 10.57 -7.13
CA GLY A 132 -9.49 10.56 -8.05
C GLY A 132 -9.91 10.53 -9.52
N ASP A 133 -8.98 10.88 -10.39
CA ASP A 133 -9.17 10.85 -11.85
C ASP A 133 -9.00 9.41 -12.37
N ASN A 134 -9.99 8.56 -12.11
CA ASN A 134 -10.05 7.17 -12.53
C ASN A 134 -11.53 6.76 -12.72
N PRO A 135 -11.84 5.67 -13.46
CA PRO A 135 -13.21 5.24 -13.71
C PRO A 135 -13.89 4.52 -12.53
N TYR A 136 -13.14 4.17 -11.48
CA TYR A 136 -13.62 3.34 -10.37
C TYR A 136 -14.24 4.18 -9.26
N LYS A 137 -15.13 3.56 -8.47
CA LYS A 137 -15.64 4.10 -7.22
C LYS A 137 -15.12 3.28 -6.05
N GLY A 138 -14.86 3.93 -4.93
CA GLY A 138 -14.30 3.26 -3.76
C GLY A 138 -15.10 2.06 -3.27
N ASP A 139 -16.43 2.06 -3.45
CA ASP A 139 -17.30 0.93 -3.11
C ASP A 139 -17.18 -0.27 -4.08
N GLU A 140 -16.58 -0.08 -5.25
CA GLU A 140 -16.44 -1.10 -6.28
C GLU A 140 -15.11 -1.84 -6.20
N ILE A 141 -14.13 -1.29 -5.46
CA ILE A 141 -12.82 -1.90 -5.34
C ILE A 141 -12.79 -2.98 -4.24
N PRO A 142 -12.05 -4.08 -4.45
CA PRO A 142 -11.95 -5.17 -3.48
C PRO A 142 -10.99 -4.83 -2.33
N LEU A 143 -11.33 -3.79 -1.54
CA LEU A 143 -10.50 -3.21 -0.49
C LEU A 143 -10.76 -3.88 0.85
N ALA A 144 -9.69 -4.23 1.57
CA ALA A 144 -9.72 -4.72 2.94
C ALA A 144 -8.53 -4.16 3.74
N VAL A 145 -8.57 -4.28 5.06
CA VAL A 145 -7.47 -3.87 5.95
C VAL A 145 -6.95 -5.08 6.71
N ALA A 146 -5.64 -5.29 6.69
CA ALA A 146 -4.99 -6.35 7.44
C ALA A 146 -5.07 -6.09 8.95
N SER A 147 -5.48 -7.10 9.69
CA SER A 147 -5.42 -7.04 11.15
C SER A 147 -3.99 -7.21 11.66
N ARG A 148 -3.65 -6.51 12.73
CA ARG A 148 -2.36 -6.68 13.42
C ARG A 148 -2.31 -7.99 14.21
N ASP A 149 -3.44 -8.39 14.77
CA ASP A 149 -3.51 -9.45 15.79
C ASP A 149 -4.14 -10.76 15.26
N HIS A 150 -4.70 -10.72 14.06
CA HIS A 150 -5.37 -11.86 13.45
C HIS A 150 -4.90 -12.02 12.00
N ARG A 151 -4.82 -13.28 11.55
CA ARG A 151 -4.59 -13.55 10.13
C ARG A 151 -5.77 -13.08 9.29
N SER A 152 -5.48 -12.56 8.12
CA SER A 152 -6.49 -12.29 7.08
C SER A 152 -7.00 -13.62 6.47
N ASP A 153 -8.14 -13.56 5.80
CA ASP A 153 -8.63 -14.67 5.01
C ASP A 153 -7.67 -14.98 3.84
N ILE A 154 -7.76 -16.19 3.32
CA ILE A 154 -6.99 -16.58 2.13
C ILE A 154 -7.59 -15.87 0.92
N ILE A 155 -6.73 -15.17 0.19
CA ILE A 155 -7.07 -14.51 -1.07
C ILE A 155 -6.67 -15.45 -2.21
N THR A 156 -7.62 -15.74 -3.11
CA THR A 156 -7.37 -16.49 -4.34
C THR A 156 -7.45 -15.54 -5.54
N VAL A 157 -6.46 -15.56 -6.43
CA VAL A 157 -6.34 -14.67 -7.60
C VAL A 157 -6.29 -15.45 -8.91
#